data_c3e97cca5490b5f4a09593e7cea41888
#
_entry.id   c3e97cca5490b5f4a09593e7cea41888
#
_cell.length_a   1.000
_cell.length_b   1.000
_cell.length_c   1.000
_cell.angle_alpha   90.00
_cell.angle_beta   90.00
_cell.angle_gamma   90.00
#
_symmetry.space_group_name_H-M   'P 1'
#
loop_
_entity.id
_entity.type
_entity.pdbx_description
1 polymer ?
#
loop_
_entity_poly.entity_id
_entity_poly.type
_entity_poly.pdbx_seq_one_letter_code
_entity_poly.pdbx_strand_id
1 'polypeptide(L)'
;MGPVDLPLLPRAVTMAAEVNTMKLTRTLLLGLAWAVALTAAWAEPDTQALCKDRGYPIGEAGRANNWFMNECVRVGSFTHQGEIVGIFNGRSNEMQPAAEPMVLNKAEREPDYRWWVGSERLRIDDYMKRQRVMALLIVKDGVIQVERYQYDRKPTQRFLSNSMAKTLTAMAVGIALKEGRIRSLDDRAEVYAPALTGTLYGQTSVRHLLRMSSGAKFEERYDGKDDLARYGAAARQGSAADGAKVITERRHPAGEVFNYASAETDMLALVLRGATGQTLSAYLQTRLWQPMGAQTSSLWRADSTGLERAGGNFNATARDYARLGLLLAYDGQRPDRPDLGEIIPAAYLIEATDSKQHPPAFAPYKATPYFGYGYQTWTFPGQQRRFALLGVYGQAIFVDPARKLVMVHLAANATASAGQTSMGRERTLLWQGVVGHYGPW
;
A
#
# COMPACT_ATOMS: atom_id res chain seq x y z
N MET A 1 6.82 0.62 -38.79
CA MET A 1 8.19 0.54 -38.28
C MET A 1 8.28 -0.73 -37.46
N GLY A 2 9.14 -1.65 -37.90
CA GLY A 2 9.19 -3.04 -37.47
C GLY A 2 9.80 -3.29 -36.09
N PRO A 3 9.74 -4.54 -35.63
CA PRO A 3 10.15 -4.93 -34.28
C PRO A 3 11.68 -4.94 -34.12
N VAL A 4 12.16 -4.53 -32.95
CA VAL A 4 13.58 -4.55 -32.57
C VAL A 4 13.90 -5.92 -31.99
N ASP A 5 14.82 -6.65 -32.64
CA ASP A 5 15.36 -7.93 -32.20
C ASP A 5 16.21 -7.83 -30.93
N LEU A 6 16.02 -8.75 -30.00
CA LEU A 6 16.90 -9.01 -28.88
C LEU A 6 17.74 -10.27 -29.13
N PRO A 7 19.03 -10.30 -28.75
CA PRO A 7 19.95 -11.39 -29.10
C PRO A 7 19.71 -12.69 -28.32
N LEU A 8 19.85 -13.81 -29.02
CA LEU A 8 19.77 -15.18 -28.54
C LEU A 8 21.02 -15.58 -27.73
N LEU A 9 20.83 -16.24 -26.60
CA LEU A 9 21.87 -16.93 -25.85
C LEU A 9 22.04 -18.39 -26.33
N PRO A 10 23.23 -19.02 -26.18
CA PRO A 10 23.60 -20.25 -26.87
C PRO A 10 23.02 -21.52 -26.26
N ARG A 11 22.86 -22.52 -27.12
CA ARG A 11 22.34 -23.87 -26.85
C ARG A 11 23.30 -24.68 -25.93
N ALA A 12 22.75 -25.33 -24.92
CA ALA A 12 23.44 -26.35 -24.14
C ALA A 12 23.42 -27.71 -24.81
N VAL A 13 24.55 -28.40 -24.70
CA VAL A 13 24.84 -29.71 -25.29
C VAL A 13 24.18 -30.83 -24.48
N THR A 14 23.53 -31.75 -25.18
CA THR A 14 22.96 -33.01 -24.65
C THR A 14 24.06 -34.05 -24.42
N MET A 15 24.15 -34.60 -23.22
CA MET A 15 24.83 -35.88 -22.97
C MET A 15 23.80 -36.94 -22.57
N ALA A 16 23.79 -38.05 -23.34
CA ALA A 16 23.01 -39.24 -23.04
C ALA A 16 23.73 -40.12 -22.02
N ALA A 17 23.01 -40.67 -21.06
CA ALA A 17 23.49 -41.72 -20.18
C ALA A 17 22.60 -42.94 -20.23
N GLU A 18 23.25 -44.11 -20.34
CA GLU A 18 22.71 -45.44 -20.61
C GLU A 18 21.88 -46.00 -19.45
N VAL A 19 20.85 -46.75 -19.82
CA VAL A 19 19.96 -47.52 -18.93
C VAL A 19 20.52 -48.91 -18.69
N ASN A 20 20.74 -49.27 -17.45
CA ASN A 20 21.11 -50.64 -17.06
C ASN A 20 19.94 -51.30 -16.32
N THR A 21 19.43 -52.41 -16.91
CA THR A 21 18.28 -53.17 -16.40
C THR A 21 18.75 -54.23 -15.38
N MET A 22 18.20 -54.23 -14.20
CA MET A 22 18.28 -55.39 -13.26
C MET A 22 16.89 -55.85 -12.85
N LYS A 23 16.67 -57.19 -12.97
CA LYS A 23 15.44 -57.91 -12.73
C LYS A 23 15.07 -58.00 -11.25
N LEU A 24 13.81 -57.75 -10.90
CA LEU A 24 13.24 -57.93 -9.59
C LEU A 24 12.57 -59.27 -9.40
N THR A 25 12.86 -59.92 -8.27
CA THR A 25 12.12 -61.06 -7.71
C THR A 25 10.94 -60.56 -6.85
N ARG A 26 9.78 -61.17 -7.02
CA ARG A 26 8.55 -60.94 -6.25
C ARG A 26 8.64 -61.52 -4.83
N THR A 27 8.27 -60.73 -3.83
CA THR A 27 7.77 -61.22 -2.54
C THR A 27 6.57 -60.34 -2.10
N LEU A 28 5.42 -61.01 -1.97
CA LEU A 28 4.19 -60.44 -1.44
C LEU A 28 4.31 -60.26 0.08
N LEU A 29 4.10 -59.07 0.58
CA LEU A 29 3.77 -58.82 2.00
C LEU A 29 2.58 -57.82 2.03
N LEU A 30 1.44 -58.36 2.50
CA LEU A 30 0.24 -57.58 2.84
C LEU A 30 0.56 -56.71 4.08
N GLY A 31 0.73 -55.43 3.90
CA GLY A 31 0.82 -54.46 4.96
C GLY A 31 -0.30 -53.43 4.82
N LEU A 32 -1.17 -53.27 5.84
CA LEU A 32 -2.18 -52.25 5.93
C LEU A 32 -1.48 -50.88 5.83
N ALA A 33 -1.64 -50.21 4.69
CA ALA A 33 -1.25 -48.82 4.53
C ALA A 33 -2.31 -47.93 5.17
N TRP A 34 -2.04 -47.42 6.36
CA TRP A 34 -2.72 -46.23 6.86
C TRP A 34 -2.34 -45.08 5.95
N ALA A 35 -3.27 -44.62 5.15
CA ALA A 35 -3.15 -43.39 4.40
C ALA A 35 -3.21 -42.21 5.38
N VAL A 36 -2.05 -41.88 5.97
CA VAL A 36 -1.86 -40.56 6.54
C VAL A 36 -1.87 -39.59 5.34
N ALA A 37 -2.99 -38.92 5.13
CA ALA A 37 -3.04 -37.75 4.26
C ALA A 37 -2.14 -36.68 4.91
N LEU A 38 -0.85 -36.70 4.57
CA LEU A 38 0.02 -35.56 4.77
C LEU A 38 -0.56 -34.45 3.91
N THR A 39 -1.39 -33.61 4.53
CA THR A 39 -1.60 -32.25 4.02
C THR A 39 -0.20 -31.65 3.95
N ALA A 40 0.37 -31.59 2.75
CA ALA A 40 1.62 -30.88 2.54
C ALA A 40 1.39 -29.47 3.05
N ALA A 41 1.88 -29.19 4.27
CA ALA A 41 1.87 -27.84 4.82
C ALA A 41 2.61 -26.98 3.81
N TRP A 42 1.96 -25.99 3.28
CA TRP A 42 2.50 -25.11 2.28
C TRP A 42 3.70 -24.41 2.87
N ALA A 43 4.88 -24.63 2.27
CA ALA A 43 6.09 -23.97 2.72
C ALA A 43 5.97 -22.47 2.38
N GLU A 44 5.87 -21.65 3.40
CA GLU A 44 5.97 -20.19 3.27
C GLU A 44 7.36 -19.81 2.77
N PRO A 45 7.50 -18.87 1.80
CA PRO A 45 8.80 -18.51 1.26
C PRO A 45 9.68 -17.78 2.30
N ASP A 46 10.98 -17.99 2.21
CA ASP A 46 12.02 -17.25 2.93
C ASP A 46 11.86 -17.18 4.46
N THR A 47 11.26 -18.18 5.07
CA THR A 47 11.00 -18.21 6.53
C THR A 47 12.25 -18.06 7.38
N GLN A 48 13.41 -18.54 6.89
CA GLN A 48 14.69 -18.39 7.57
C GLN A 48 15.14 -16.92 7.58
N ALA A 49 15.08 -16.24 6.44
CA ALA A 49 15.45 -14.82 6.33
C ALA A 49 14.52 -13.93 7.18
N LEU A 50 13.26 -14.34 7.34
CA LEU A 50 12.24 -13.67 8.14
C LEU A 50 12.24 -14.11 9.61
N CYS A 51 13.21 -14.96 10.02
CA CYS A 51 13.42 -15.43 11.40
C CYS A 51 12.20 -16.13 12.03
N LYS A 52 11.63 -17.09 11.30
CA LYS A 52 10.53 -17.93 11.79
C LYS A 52 10.91 -18.71 13.05
N ASP A 53 12.15 -19.20 13.12
CA ASP A 53 12.73 -19.91 14.27
C ASP A 53 12.66 -19.10 15.58
N ARG A 54 12.59 -17.77 15.47
CA ARG A 54 12.43 -16.82 16.58
C ARG A 54 11.01 -16.24 16.70
N GLY A 55 10.03 -16.83 16.03
CA GLY A 55 8.63 -16.43 16.09
C GLY A 55 8.33 -15.07 15.43
N TYR A 56 9.08 -14.67 14.40
CA TYR A 56 8.95 -13.37 13.72
C TYR A 56 9.07 -12.19 14.68
N PRO A 57 10.25 -11.92 15.21
CA PRO A 57 10.46 -10.93 16.26
C PRO A 57 10.12 -9.50 15.81
N ILE A 58 9.83 -8.64 16.78
CA ILE A 58 9.62 -7.19 16.57
C ILE A 58 10.98 -6.50 16.65
N GLY A 59 11.22 -5.55 15.76
CA GLY A 59 12.45 -4.75 15.75
C GLY A 59 12.37 -3.55 16.69
N GLU A 60 13.46 -2.79 16.70
CA GLU A 60 13.66 -1.60 17.53
C GLU A 60 13.96 -0.36 16.68
N ALA A 61 14.01 0.81 17.30
CA ALA A 61 14.42 2.05 16.66
C ALA A 61 15.92 2.12 16.32
N GLY A 62 16.74 1.25 16.91
CA GLY A 62 18.20 1.22 16.76
C GLY A 62 18.72 0.68 15.42
N ARG A 63 20.05 0.78 15.19
CA ARG A 63 20.66 0.39 13.93
C ARG A 63 20.71 -1.13 13.70
N ALA A 64 21.00 -1.91 14.71
CA ALA A 64 21.19 -3.36 14.57
C ALA A 64 19.88 -4.11 14.34
N ASN A 65 18.81 -3.77 15.07
CA ASN A 65 17.48 -4.38 14.96
C ASN A 65 16.48 -3.37 14.39
N ASN A 66 16.91 -2.58 13.39
CA ASN A 66 16.03 -1.57 12.79
C ASN A 66 14.73 -2.20 12.28
N TRP A 67 13.63 -1.83 12.93
CA TRP A 67 12.29 -2.35 12.69
C TRP A 67 11.84 -2.28 11.22
N PHE A 68 12.37 -1.31 10.48
CA PHE A 68 11.99 -1.04 9.09
C PHE A 68 12.95 -1.67 8.08
N MET A 69 14.28 -1.58 8.34
CA MET A 69 15.32 -1.99 7.41
C MET A 69 15.69 -3.48 7.55
N ASN A 70 15.67 -4.02 8.77
CA ASN A 70 16.09 -5.39 9.03
C ASN A 70 15.00 -6.39 8.60
N GLU A 71 15.35 -7.25 7.67
CA GLU A 71 14.46 -8.25 7.08
C GLU A 71 13.90 -9.23 8.11
N CYS A 72 14.76 -9.70 9.02
CA CYS A 72 14.41 -10.65 10.05
C CYS A 72 13.24 -10.21 10.95
N VAL A 73 13.16 -8.92 11.27
CA VAL A 73 12.12 -8.37 12.16
C VAL A 73 10.92 -7.79 11.42
N ARG A 74 10.93 -7.83 10.09
CA ARG A 74 9.95 -7.09 9.28
C ARG A 74 8.53 -7.62 9.45
N VAL A 75 8.33 -8.93 9.46
CA VAL A 75 7.00 -9.55 9.66
C VAL A 75 6.41 -9.12 11.00
N GLY A 76 7.17 -9.25 12.09
CA GLY A 76 6.73 -8.83 13.42
C GLY A 76 6.49 -7.34 13.51
N SER A 77 7.44 -6.52 13.05
CA SER A 77 7.35 -5.06 13.11
C SER A 77 6.19 -4.48 12.30
N PHE A 78 5.88 -5.07 11.14
CA PHE A 78 4.79 -4.59 10.28
C PHE A 78 3.40 -4.98 10.79
N THR A 79 3.33 -5.85 11.80
CA THR A 79 2.06 -6.22 12.42
C THR A 79 1.93 -5.75 13.87
N HIS A 80 3.02 -5.27 14.48
CA HIS A 80 3.06 -4.80 15.87
C HIS A 80 3.77 -3.44 16.00
N GLN A 81 3.59 -2.55 15.01
CA GLN A 81 4.28 -1.25 15.02
C GLN A 81 4.00 -0.43 16.28
N GLY A 82 2.82 -0.59 16.88
CA GLY A 82 2.45 0.06 18.15
C GLY A 82 3.36 -0.30 19.32
N GLU A 83 3.97 -1.49 19.28
CA GLU A 83 4.83 -2.04 20.36
C GLU A 83 6.31 -1.69 20.19
N ILE A 84 6.70 -1.09 19.06
CA ILE A 84 8.11 -0.76 18.80
C ILE A 84 8.54 0.43 19.68
N VAL A 85 9.47 0.16 20.58
CA VAL A 85 10.02 1.17 21.49
C VAL A 85 10.96 2.11 20.74
N GLY A 86 10.92 3.39 21.10
CA GLY A 86 11.87 4.43 20.62
C GLY A 86 11.58 5.00 19.25
N ILE A 87 10.47 4.62 18.59
CA ILE A 87 10.02 5.32 17.37
C ILE A 87 8.95 6.36 17.71
N PHE A 88 9.03 7.52 17.03
CA PHE A 88 8.06 8.63 17.12
C PHE A 88 7.68 9.01 18.57
N ASN A 89 8.65 8.94 19.51
CA ASN A 89 8.43 9.23 20.93
C ASN A 89 7.29 8.44 21.59
N GLY A 90 6.96 7.26 21.05
CA GLY A 90 5.91 6.39 21.55
C GLY A 90 4.47 6.84 21.28
N ARG A 91 4.25 8.01 20.63
CA ARG A 91 2.90 8.55 20.41
C ARG A 91 2.17 7.86 19.26
N SER A 92 0.88 7.67 19.45
CA SER A 92 -0.04 7.15 18.44
C SER A 92 -1.41 7.75 18.65
N ASN A 93 -2.14 7.95 17.57
CA ASN A 93 -3.56 8.28 17.57
C ASN A 93 -4.34 7.07 17.05
N GLU A 94 -5.50 6.80 17.60
CA GLU A 94 -6.37 5.70 17.19
C GLU A 94 -7.69 6.25 16.66
N MET A 95 -8.28 5.56 15.69
CA MET A 95 -9.68 5.75 15.30
C MET A 95 -10.47 4.54 15.79
N GLN A 96 -11.56 4.79 16.47
CA GLN A 96 -12.43 3.74 17.02
C GLN A 96 -13.29 3.13 15.91
N PRO A 97 -13.69 1.86 16.03
CA PRO A 97 -14.52 1.19 15.04
C PRO A 97 -15.90 1.84 14.90
N ALA A 98 -16.61 1.49 13.84
CA ALA A 98 -18.01 1.84 13.66
C ALA A 98 -18.88 1.08 14.68
N ALA A 99 -19.99 1.70 15.12
CA ALA A 99 -21.00 1.02 15.91
C ALA A 99 -21.68 -0.10 15.09
N GLU A 100 -21.85 0.14 13.78
CA GLU A 100 -22.39 -0.81 12.81
C GLU A 100 -21.35 -1.07 11.69
N PRO A 101 -20.44 -2.05 11.88
CA PRO A 101 -19.44 -2.38 10.88
C PRO A 101 -20.06 -2.91 9.58
N MET A 102 -19.45 -2.58 8.44
CA MET A 102 -19.79 -3.21 7.17
C MET A 102 -19.44 -4.71 7.24
N VAL A 103 -20.43 -5.57 7.03
CA VAL A 103 -20.22 -7.01 6.99
C VAL A 103 -19.59 -7.40 5.66
N LEU A 104 -18.48 -8.12 5.70
CA LEU A 104 -17.84 -8.71 4.52
C LEU A 104 -18.07 -10.23 4.55
N ASN A 105 -19.08 -10.68 3.81
CA ASN A 105 -19.36 -12.10 3.64
C ASN A 105 -18.27 -12.76 2.79
N LYS A 106 -18.11 -14.08 2.93
CA LYS A 106 -17.23 -14.87 2.05
C LYS A 106 -18.05 -15.56 0.97
N ALA A 107 -17.46 -15.67 -0.20
CA ALA A 107 -18.02 -16.47 -1.28
C ALA A 107 -18.08 -17.95 -0.87
N GLU A 108 -19.15 -18.65 -1.25
CA GLU A 108 -19.28 -20.10 -1.00
C GLU A 108 -18.19 -20.90 -1.69
N ARG A 109 -17.78 -20.45 -2.87
CA ARG A 109 -16.71 -21.04 -3.66
C ARG A 109 -15.75 -19.98 -4.13
N GLU A 110 -14.46 -20.24 -3.94
CA GLU A 110 -13.38 -19.38 -4.43
C GLU A 110 -13.28 -19.49 -5.97
N PRO A 111 -13.21 -18.35 -6.70
CA PRO A 111 -12.97 -18.35 -8.13
C PRO A 111 -11.58 -18.90 -8.48
N ASP A 112 -11.46 -19.63 -9.58
CA ASP A 112 -10.18 -20.13 -10.08
C ASP A 112 -9.44 -19.03 -10.86
N TYR A 113 -8.84 -18.08 -10.14
CA TYR A 113 -8.01 -17.03 -10.73
C TYR A 113 -6.77 -17.63 -11.39
N ARG A 114 -6.49 -17.23 -12.62
CA ARG A 114 -5.34 -17.67 -13.40
C ARG A 114 -4.69 -16.51 -14.13
N TRP A 115 -3.37 -16.50 -14.14
CA TRP A 115 -2.59 -15.53 -14.94
C TRP A 115 -1.25 -16.14 -15.36
N TRP A 116 -0.55 -15.45 -16.25
CA TRP A 116 0.74 -15.89 -16.76
C TRP A 116 1.88 -15.04 -16.19
N VAL A 117 2.96 -15.72 -15.82
CA VAL A 117 4.25 -15.11 -15.50
C VAL A 117 5.30 -15.79 -16.40
N GLY A 118 5.72 -15.13 -17.45
CA GLY A 118 6.51 -15.76 -18.50
C GLY A 118 5.71 -16.91 -19.14
N SER A 119 6.24 -18.13 -19.12
CA SER A 119 5.59 -19.34 -19.63
C SER A 119 4.75 -20.10 -18.59
N GLU A 120 4.77 -19.67 -17.33
CA GLU A 120 4.06 -20.36 -16.25
C GLU A 120 2.67 -19.80 -16.05
N ARG A 121 1.67 -20.67 -15.94
CA ARG A 121 0.29 -20.30 -15.60
C ARG A 121 0.07 -20.52 -14.11
N LEU A 122 -0.06 -19.42 -13.35
CA LEU A 122 -0.15 -19.43 -11.90
C LEU A 122 -1.60 -19.38 -11.41
N ARG A 123 -1.77 -19.85 -10.16
CA ARG A 123 -2.92 -19.69 -9.28
C ARG A 123 -2.53 -18.85 -8.05
N ILE A 124 -3.54 -18.48 -7.25
CA ILE A 124 -3.33 -17.77 -5.97
C ILE A 124 -2.30 -18.47 -5.08
N ASP A 125 -2.46 -19.78 -4.95
CA ASP A 125 -1.61 -20.58 -4.08
C ASP A 125 -0.14 -20.65 -4.56
N ASP A 126 0.08 -20.65 -5.87
CA ASP A 126 1.43 -20.61 -6.46
C ASP A 126 2.08 -19.24 -6.17
N TYR A 127 1.30 -18.16 -6.24
CA TYR A 127 1.76 -16.83 -5.88
C TYR A 127 2.16 -16.73 -4.40
N MET A 128 1.31 -17.24 -3.51
CA MET A 128 1.58 -17.25 -2.06
C MET A 128 2.86 -18.01 -1.71
N LYS A 129 3.15 -19.14 -2.38
CA LYS A 129 4.40 -19.89 -2.20
C LYS A 129 5.65 -19.18 -2.70
N ARG A 130 5.51 -18.24 -3.63
CA ARG A 130 6.63 -17.54 -4.27
C ARG A 130 6.93 -16.20 -3.63
N GLN A 131 5.94 -15.58 -2.98
CA GLN A 131 6.01 -14.20 -2.55
C GLN A 131 5.76 -14.05 -1.05
N ARG A 132 6.48 -13.13 -0.42
CA ARG A 132 6.43 -12.86 1.02
C ARG A 132 5.16 -12.11 1.41
N VAL A 133 4.00 -12.66 1.09
CA VAL A 133 2.69 -12.05 1.36
C VAL A 133 2.22 -12.45 2.75
N MET A 134 2.02 -11.47 3.63
CA MET A 134 1.48 -11.68 4.98
C MET A 134 -0.04 -11.82 4.96
N ALA A 135 -0.72 -11.04 4.10
CA ALA A 135 -2.17 -11.12 3.90
C ALA A 135 -2.54 -10.77 2.45
N LEU A 136 -3.44 -11.55 1.86
CA LEU A 136 -4.03 -11.31 0.55
C LEU A 136 -5.55 -11.46 0.63
N LEU A 137 -6.28 -10.38 0.29
CA LEU A 137 -7.72 -10.40 0.15
C LEU A 137 -8.10 -9.95 -1.27
N ILE A 138 -9.08 -10.64 -1.87
CA ILE A 138 -9.76 -10.20 -3.09
C ILE A 138 -11.24 -10.07 -2.75
N VAL A 139 -11.82 -8.91 -3.01
CA VAL A 139 -13.21 -8.59 -2.70
C VAL A 139 -13.90 -8.10 -3.97
N LYS A 140 -15.03 -8.70 -4.31
CA LYS A 140 -15.86 -8.37 -5.46
C LYS A 140 -17.28 -8.09 -4.97
N ASP A 141 -17.83 -6.91 -5.29
CA ASP A 141 -19.18 -6.49 -4.88
C ASP A 141 -19.45 -6.64 -3.37
N GLY A 142 -18.44 -6.37 -2.53
CA GLY A 142 -18.54 -6.49 -1.08
C GLY A 142 -18.37 -7.92 -0.53
N VAL A 143 -18.16 -8.92 -1.39
CA VAL A 143 -17.98 -10.32 -1.01
C VAL A 143 -16.51 -10.72 -1.14
N ILE A 144 -15.94 -11.26 -0.06
CA ILE A 144 -14.57 -11.79 -0.05
C ILE A 144 -14.52 -13.05 -0.91
N GLN A 145 -13.77 -12.99 -2.01
CA GLN A 145 -13.51 -14.09 -2.94
C GLN A 145 -12.31 -14.93 -2.52
N VAL A 146 -11.27 -14.27 -2.01
CA VAL A 146 -10.01 -14.88 -1.52
C VAL A 146 -9.63 -14.21 -0.21
N GLU A 147 -9.20 -15.01 0.76
CA GLU A 147 -8.60 -14.52 2.00
C GLU A 147 -7.50 -15.49 2.43
N ARG A 148 -6.24 -15.04 2.43
CA ARG A 148 -5.05 -15.82 2.80
C ARG A 148 -4.19 -15.05 3.78
N TYR A 149 -3.60 -15.77 4.72
CA TYR A 149 -2.61 -15.26 5.68
C TYR A 149 -1.42 -16.20 5.73
N GLN A 150 -0.21 -15.66 5.82
CA GLN A 150 1.05 -16.40 6.02
C GLN A 150 1.82 -15.84 7.22
N TYR A 151 2.89 -16.53 7.62
CA TYR A 151 3.80 -16.14 8.70
C TYR A 151 3.08 -15.98 10.04
N ASP A 152 2.17 -16.89 10.36
CA ASP A 152 1.34 -16.90 11.57
C ASP A 152 0.47 -15.64 11.74
N ARG A 153 0.25 -14.90 10.67
CA ARG A 153 -0.62 -13.71 10.73
C ARG A 153 -2.09 -14.09 10.74
N LYS A 154 -2.90 -13.27 11.39
CA LYS A 154 -4.33 -13.53 11.63
C LYS A 154 -5.21 -12.36 11.15
N PRO A 155 -6.48 -12.61 10.82
CA PRO A 155 -7.41 -11.56 10.39
C PRO A 155 -7.59 -10.39 11.38
N THR A 156 -7.35 -10.65 12.67
CA THR A 156 -7.52 -9.67 13.75
C THR A 156 -6.32 -8.76 13.94
N GLN A 157 -5.17 -9.08 13.32
CA GLN A 157 -3.96 -8.27 13.45
C GLN A 157 -4.03 -7.04 12.56
N ARG A 158 -3.48 -5.93 13.05
CA ARG A 158 -3.22 -4.74 12.24
C ARG A 158 -1.97 -4.95 11.41
N PHE A 159 -1.94 -4.37 10.23
CA PHE A 159 -0.81 -4.37 9.30
C PHE A 159 -0.43 -2.93 8.99
N LEU A 160 0.86 -2.67 8.92
CA LEU A 160 1.41 -1.38 8.56
C LEU A 160 1.10 -1.07 7.09
N SER A 161 0.55 0.11 6.84
CA SER A 161 0.21 0.59 5.49
C SER A 161 1.42 1.00 4.66
N ASN A 162 2.51 1.42 5.32
CA ASN A 162 3.49 2.29 4.68
C ASN A 162 2.77 3.43 3.90
N SER A 163 3.16 3.71 2.68
CA SER A 163 2.65 4.86 1.91
C SER A 163 1.18 4.76 1.47
N MET A 164 0.48 3.65 1.69
CA MET A 164 -0.98 3.63 1.47
C MET A 164 -1.71 4.67 2.33
N ALA A 165 -1.14 5.05 3.48
CA ALA A 165 -1.64 6.12 4.35
C ALA A 165 -1.82 7.47 3.65
N LYS A 166 -1.00 7.75 2.63
CA LYS A 166 -1.05 9.00 1.88
C LYS A 166 -2.42 9.25 1.24
N THR A 167 -3.04 8.19 0.73
CA THR A 167 -4.38 8.29 0.14
C THR A 167 -5.44 8.65 1.18
N LEU A 168 -5.34 8.12 2.43
CA LEU A 168 -6.27 8.52 3.50
C LEU A 168 -6.15 10.02 3.77
N THR A 169 -4.93 10.56 3.80
CA THR A 169 -4.68 11.99 3.97
C THR A 169 -5.28 12.80 2.82
N ALA A 170 -5.12 12.34 1.57
CA ALA A 170 -5.73 12.98 0.42
C ALA A 170 -7.27 12.97 0.48
N MET A 171 -7.87 11.85 0.91
CA MET A 171 -9.33 11.77 1.08
C MET A 171 -9.81 12.74 2.18
N ALA A 172 -9.05 12.91 3.26
CA ALA A 172 -9.33 13.93 4.28
C ALA A 172 -9.33 15.35 3.69
N VAL A 173 -8.41 15.67 2.77
CA VAL A 173 -8.39 16.97 2.07
C VAL A 173 -9.67 17.15 1.24
N GLY A 174 -10.12 16.12 0.52
CA GLY A 174 -11.38 16.18 -0.26
C GLY A 174 -12.61 16.40 0.61
N ILE A 175 -12.67 15.74 1.77
CA ILE A 175 -13.74 15.95 2.76
C ILE A 175 -13.69 17.38 3.32
N ALA A 176 -12.50 17.86 3.69
CA ALA A 176 -12.30 19.21 4.20
C ALA A 176 -12.64 20.31 3.17
N LEU A 177 -12.38 20.05 1.88
CA LEU A 177 -12.78 20.91 0.78
C LEU A 177 -14.32 21.00 0.67
N LYS A 178 -15.03 19.86 0.70
CA LYS A 178 -16.49 19.81 0.70
C LYS A 178 -17.11 20.52 1.91
N GLU A 179 -16.49 20.41 3.08
CA GLU A 179 -16.92 21.10 4.29
C GLU A 179 -16.58 22.61 4.31
N GLY A 180 -15.87 23.12 3.30
CA GLY A 180 -15.40 24.51 3.24
C GLY A 180 -14.29 24.84 4.26
N ARG A 181 -13.71 23.84 4.92
CA ARG A 181 -12.56 23.98 5.83
C ARG A 181 -11.28 24.34 5.06
N ILE A 182 -11.11 23.71 3.89
CA ILE A 182 -10.17 24.14 2.86
C ILE A 182 -11.01 24.84 1.80
N ARG A 183 -10.68 26.10 1.48
CA ARG A 183 -11.48 26.91 0.55
C ARG A 183 -11.17 26.61 -0.91
N SER A 184 -9.90 26.37 -1.20
CA SER A 184 -9.42 26.03 -2.54
C SER A 184 -8.19 25.12 -2.46
N LEU A 185 -8.10 24.16 -3.39
CA LEU A 185 -6.86 23.38 -3.58
C LEU A 185 -5.72 24.24 -4.14
N ASP A 186 -6.02 25.39 -4.73
CA ASP A 186 -5.01 26.30 -5.29
C ASP A 186 -4.47 27.30 -4.25
N ASP A 187 -5.05 27.32 -3.04
CA ASP A 187 -4.49 28.05 -1.91
C ASP A 187 -3.13 27.47 -1.51
N ARG A 188 -2.20 28.37 -1.11
CA ARG A 188 -0.91 27.95 -0.56
C ARG A 188 -1.08 27.23 0.78
N ALA A 189 -0.23 26.26 1.07
CA ALA A 189 -0.29 25.50 2.31
C ALA A 189 -0.16 26.38 3.57
N GLU A 190 0.64 27.45 3.52
CA GLU A 190 0.85 28.39 4.63
C GLU A 190 -0.43 29.12 5.05
N VAL A 191 -1.44 29.23 4.17
CA VAL A 191 -2.75 29.84 4.47
C VAL A 191 -3.46 29.07 5.59
N TYR A 192 -3.30 27.76 5.62
CA TYR A 192 -3.90 26.87 6.62
C TYR A 192 -2.91 26.42 7.69
N ALA A 193 -1.61 26.37 7.36
CA ALA A 193 -0.54 25.93 8.24
C ALA A 193 0.50 27.03 8.43
N PRO A 194 0.27 28.02 9.33
CA PRO A 194 1.20 29.16 9.54
C PRO A 194 2.63 28.72 9.94
N ALA A 195 2.79 27.54 10.54
CA ALA A 195 4.11 26.99 10.85
C ALA A 195 4.99 26.72 9.60
N LEU A 196 4.38 26.71 8.40
CA LEU A 196 5.06 26.57 7.11
C LEU A 196 5.39 27.90 6.44
N THR A 197 5.02 29.05 7.03
CA THR A 197 5.27 30.37 6.45
C THR A 197 6.75 30.57 6.09
N GLY A 198 6.98 30.99 4.86
CA GLY A 198 8.32 31.21 4.31
C GLY A 198 9.09 29.97 3.90
N THR A 199 8.54 28.77 4.12
CA THR A 199 9.15 27.52 3.63
C THR A 199 8.78 27.27 2.17
N LEU A 200 9.57 26.45 1.46
CA LEU A 200 9.26 25.99 0.10
C LEU A 200 7.87 25.35 0.03
N TYR A 201 7.56 24.48 0.99
CA TYR A 201 6.29 23.79 1.04
C TYR A 201 5.11 24.70 1.41
N GLY A 202 5.34 25.70 2.30
CA GLY A 202 4.33 26.69 2.66
C GLY A 202 3.85 27.50 1.46
N GLN A 203 4.76 27.84 0.56
CA GLN A 203 4.49 28.56 -0.70
C GLN A 203 3.90 27.68 -1.81
N THR A 204 3.83 26.35 -1.60
CA THR A 204 3.26 25.40 -2.55
C THR A 204 1.77 25.27 -2.32
N SER A 205 0.97 25.18 -3.40
CA SER A 205 -0.48 24.99 -3.28
C SER A 205 -0.81 23.58 -2.75
N VAL A 206 -1.97 23.45 -2.10
CA VAL A 206 -2.51 22.17 -1.63
C VAL A 206 -2.61 21.17 -2.80
N ARG A 207 -3.03 21.61 -3.98
CA ARG A 207 -3.11 20.80 -5.22
C ARG A 207 -1.76 20.23 -5.61
N HIS A 208 -0.71 21.05 -5.58
CA HIS A 208 0.62 20.59 -5.97
C HIS A 208 1.21 19.61 -4.93
N LEU A 209 0.93 19.81 -3.63
CA LEU A 209 1.28 18.83 -2.59
C LEU A 209 0.53 17.50 -2.78
N LEU A 210 -0.77 17.54 -3.14
CA LEU A 210 -1.54 16.33 -3.46
C LEU A 210 -0.94 15.56 -4.64
N ARG A 211 -0.40 16.25 -5.64
CA ARG A 211 0.20 15.66 -6.84
C ARG A 211 1.67 15.27 -6.69
N MET A 212 2.30 15.45 -5.53
CA MET A 212 3.74 15.24 -5.38
C MET A 212 4.54 16.09 -6.38
N SER A 213 4.24 17.36 -6.47
CA SER A 213 4.78 18.26 -7.47
C SER A 213 5.12 19.65 -6.93
N SER A 214 5.58 19.72 -5.70
CA SER A 214 6.11 20.97 -5.13
C SER A 214 7.30 21.53 -5.92
N GLY A 215 7.97 20.71 -6.71
CA GLY A 215 9.22 21.02 -7.39
C GLY A 215 10.44 20.98 -6.47
N ALA A 216 10.29 20.61 -5.21
CA ALA A 216 11.40 20.44 -4.28
C ALA A 216 12.42 19.43 -4.81
N LYS A 217 13.71 19.74 -4.61
CA LYS A 217 14.76 18.74 -4.74
C LYS A 217 14.64 17.79 -3.56
N PHE A 218 14.09 16.61 -3.80
CA PHE A 218 13.84 15.61 -2.79
C PHE A 218 14.11 14.22 -3.35
N GLU A 219 14.98 13.47 -2.69
CA GLU A 219 15.28 12.09 -3.03
C GLU A 219 14.78 11.15 -1.94
N GLU A 220 14.03 10.13 -2.34
CA GLU A 220 13.45 9.13 -1.45
C GLU A 220 13.85 7.72 -1.91
N ARG A 221 15.02 7.24 -1.42
CA ARG A 221 15.63 5.94 -1.79
C ARG A 221 15.52 4.88 -0.71
N TYR A 222 15.14 5.26 0.49
CA TYR A 222 15.06 4.39 1.68
C TYR A 222 16.41 3.77 2.10
N ASP A 223 17.52 4.45 1.82
CA ASP A 223 18.88 4.03 2.17
C ASP A 223 19.37 4.63 3.51
N GLY A 224 18.54 5.45 4.15
CA GLY A 224 18.86 6.15 5.39
C GLY A 224 19.83 7.31 5.24
N LYS A 225 20.17 7.71 4.01
CA LYS A 225 21.12 8.80 3.67
C LYS A 225 20.52 9.82 2.72
N ASP A 226 19.28 9.62 2.29
CA ASP A 226 18.53 10.44 1.36
C ASP A 226 17.87 11.66 2.04
N ASP A 227 17.15 12.45 1.24
CA ASP A 227 16.43 13.62 1.77
C ASP A 227 15.28 13.24 2.70
N LEU A 228 14.67 12.05 2.50
CA LEU A 228 13.68 11.52 3.45
C LEU A 228 14.30 11.30 4.84
N ALA A 229 15.53 10.77 4.90
CA ALA A 229 16.24 10.57 6.17
C ALA A 229 16.59 11.90 6.83
N ARG A 230 17.04 12.91 6.05
CA ARG A 230 17.35 14.27 6.52
C ARG A 230 16.09 14.97 7.04
N TYR A 231 15.00 14.97 6.27
CA TYR A 231 13.70 15.47 6.67
C TYR A 231 13.22 14.78 7.95
N GLY A 232 13.26 13.46 7.99
CA GLY A 232 12.82 12.66 9.12
C GLY A 232 13.65 12.91 10.40
N ALA A 233 14.95 13.18 10.29
CA ALA A 233 15.81 13.52 11.41
C ALA A 233 15.40 14.86 12.05
N ALA A 234 15.21 15.91 11.23
CA ALA A 234 14.74 17.22 11.70
C ALA A 234 13.33 17.13 12.31
N ALA A 235 12.41 16.41 11.65
CA ALA A 235 11.06 16.23 12.16
C ALA A 235 10.99 15.44 13.48
N ARG A 236 11.94 14.55 13.76
CA ARG A 236 12.02 13.84 15.06
C ARG A 236 12.52 14.71 16.19
N GLN A 237 13.39 15.67 15.90
CA GLN A 237 13.92 16.62 16.90
C GLN A 237 12.89 17.70 17.25
N GLY A 238 11.98 18.01 16.34
CA GLY A 238 10.94 19.02 16.52
C GLY A 238 9.57 18.52 16.04
N SER A 239 9.15 19.00 14.87
CA SER A 239 7.87 18.70 14.25
C SER A 239 8.01 18.49 12.73
N ALA A 240 6.94 18.07 12.05
CA ALA A 240 6.90 18.02 10.59
C ALA A 240 7.23 19.38 9.94
N ALA A 241 6.85 20.50 10.57
CA ALA A 241 7.20 21.84 10.09
C ALA A 241 8.70 22.12 10.19
N ASP A 242 9.40 21.60 11.21
CA ASP A 242 10.86 21.70 11.31
C ASP A 242 11.55 20.83 10.26
N GLY A 243 10.98 19.68 9.94
CA GLY A 243 11.39 18.90 8.79
C GLY A 243 11.27 19.67 7.46
N ALA A 244 10.20 20.46 7.29
CA ALA A 244 10.01 21.28 6.08
C ALA A 244 11.13 22.32 5.89
N LYS A 245 11.65 22.90 6.96
CA LYS A 245 12.68 23.96 6.93
C LYS A 245 14.02 23.48 6.38
N VAL A 246 14.33 22.18 6.43
CA VAL A 246 15.60 21.66 5.88
C VAL A 246 15.51 21.33 4.39
N ILE A 247 14.32 21.44 3.75
CA ILE A 247 14.10 21.26 2.32
C ILE A 247 13.91 22.64 1.69
N THR A 248 15.00 23.21 1.18
CA THR A 248 15.04 24.61 0.74
C THR A 248 15.25 24.81 -0.75
N GLU A 249 15.73 23.79 -1.46
CA GLU A 249 16.04 23.88 -2.90
C GLU A 249 14.83 23.44 -3.74
N ARG A 250 14.41 24.30 -4.67
CA ARG A 250 13.41 23.99 -5.69
C ARG A 250 14.12 23.72 -7.02
N ARG A 251 13.93 22.51 -7.57
CA ARG A 251 14.54 22.10 -8.85
C ARG A 251 13.67 22.45 -10.05
N HIS A 252 12.34 22.44 -9.88
CA HIS A 252 11.36 22.71 -10.93
C HIS A 252 10.27 23.64 -10.42
N PRO A 253 9.60 24.43 -11.26
CA PRO A 253 8.36 25.11 -10.87
C PRO A 253 7.35 24.11 -10.30
N ALA A 254 6.58 24.56 -9.30
CA ALA A 254 5.56 23.70 -8.70
C ALA A 254 4.45 23.37 -9.72
N GLY A 255 4.04 22.10 -9.74
CA GLY A 255 2.98 21.59 -10.62
C GLY A 255 3.46 21.03 -11.96
N GLU A 256 4.73 21.19 -12.33
CA GLU A 256 5.23 20.77 -13.65
C GLU A 256 5.72 19.32 -13.68
N VAL A 257 6.37 18.86 -12.63
CA VAL A 257 7.05 17.56 -12.60
C VAL A 257 6.60 16.75 -11.38
N PHE A 258 6.27 15.49 -11.61
CA PHE A 258 6.07 14.54 -10.54
C PHE A 258 7.40 14.18 -9.89
N ASN A 259 7.50 14.36 -8.57
CA ASN A 259 8.64 13.93 -7.77
C ASN A 259 8.16 13.42 -6.42
N TYR A 260 8.19 12.09 -6.24
CA TYR A 260 7.66 11.47 -5.03
C TYR A 260 8.40 11.93 -3.77
N ALA A 261 7.67 12.53 -2.83
CA ALA A 261 8.22 13.11 -1.60
C ALA A 261 7.26 12.91 -0.42
N SER A 262 7.56 11.99 0.48
CA SER A 262 6.72 11.73 1.68
C SER A 262 6.51 12.95 2.54
N ALA A 263 7.44 13.91 2.54
CA ALA A 263 7.32 15.19 3.22
C ALA A 263 6.07 15.97 2.77
N GLU A 264 5.69 15.92 1.49
CA GLU A 264 4.51 16.65 0.99
C GLU A 264 3.21 16.17 1.63
N THR A 265 3.12 14.89 1.98
CA THR A 265 1.94 14.37 2.70
C THR A 265 1.90 14.82 4.16
N ASP A 266 3.05 14.89 4.83
CA ASP A 266 3.11 15.46 6.19
C ASP A 266 2.73 16.97 6.18
N MET A 267 3.03 17.70 5.09
CA MET A 267 2.55 19.08 4.91
C MET A 267 1.03 19.14 4.76
N LEU A 268 0.43 18.20 4.01
CA LEU A 268 -1.04 18.11 3.92
C LEU A 268 -1.68 17.82 5.29
N ALA A 269 -1.04 17.04 6.15
CA ALA A 269 -1.52 16.83 7.53
C ALA A 269 -1.47 18.12 8.36
N LEU A 270 -0.43 18.95 8.21
CA LEU A 270 -0.37 20.28 8.84
C LEU A 270 -1.47 21.21 8.31
N VAL A 271 -1.73 21.20 6.99
CA VAL A 271 -2.83 21.95 6.36
C VAL A 271 -4.17 21.51 6.96
N LEU A 272 -4.44 20.20 7.04
CA LEU A 272 -5.66 19.66 7.61
C LEU A 272 -5.81 20.03 9.09
N ARG A 273 -4.76 19.90 9.88
CA ARG A 273 -4.78 20.28 11.30
C ARG A 273 -5.11 21.77 11.48
N GLY A 274 -4.53 22.64 10.68
CA GLY A 274 -4.79 24.08 10.75
C GLY A 274 -6.19 24.44 10.23
N ALA A 275 -6.66 23.80 9.17
CA ALA A 275 -7.99 24.05 8.59
C ALA A 275 -9.14 23.52 9.47
N THR A 276 -8.91 22.39 10.17
CA THR A 276 -9.97 21.70 10.93
C THR A 276 -9.87 21.89 12.45
N GLY A 277 -8.70 22.28 12.96
CA GLY A 277 -8.41 22.34 14.39
C GLY A 277 -8.26 20.95 15.04
N GLN A 278 -8.19 19.87 14.28
CA GLN A 278 -8.17 18.48 14.76
C GLN A 278 -6.92 17.74 14.28
N THR A 279 -6.56 16.64 14.96
CA THR A 279 -5.60 15.68 14.42
C THR A 279 -6.24 14.94 13.26
N LEU A 280 -5.42 14.37 12.37
CA LEU A 280 -5.90 13.65 11.19
C LEU A 280 -6.80 12.46 11.60
N SER A 281 -6.40 11.69 12.62
CA SER A 281 -7.20 10.58 13.13
C SER A 281 -8.51 11.04 13.74
N ALA A 282 -8.52 12.11 14.56
CA ALA A 282 -9.76 12.63 15.13
C ALA A 282 -10.72 13.13 14.05
N TYR A 283 -10.20 13.79 13.02
CA TYR A 283 -11.00 14.26 11.88
C TYR A 283 -11.56 13.12 11.05
N LEU A 284 -10.73 12.14 10.71
CA LEU A 284 -11.14 11.00 9.88
C LEU A 284 -12.02 9.99 10.63
N GLN A 285 -11.93 9.89 11.96
CA GLN A 285 -12.71 8.92 12.72
C GLN A 285 -14.21 9.02 12.40
N THR A 286 -14.77 10.21 12.52
CA THR A 286 -16.22 10.45 12.34
C THR A 286 -16.64 10.69 10.90
N ARG A 287 -15.68 11.03 10.01
CA ARG A 287 -15.96 11.41 8.62
C ARG A 287 -15.64 10.34 7.59
N LEU A 288 -14.78 9.38 7.96
CA LEU A 288 -14.38 8.32 7.04
C LEU A 288 -14.39 6.95 7.71
N TRP A 289 -13.65 6.78 8.83
CA TRP A 289 -13.40 5.47 9.42
C TRP A 289 -14.67 4.79 9.93
N GLN A 290 -15.43 5.48 10.74
CA GLN A 290 -16.72 4.99 11.24
C GLN A 290 -17.78 4.91 10.13
N PRO A 291 -18.00 5.95 9.31
CA PRO A 291 -18.97 5.87 8.21
C PRO A 291 -18.69 4.76 7.19
N MET A 292 -17.42 4.47 6.87
CA MET A 292 -17.10 3.35 5.96
C MET A 292 -17.38 1.97 6.58
N GLY A 293 -17.73 1.91 7.86
CA GLY A 293 -18.04 0.67 8.57
C GLY A 293 -16.82 -0.12 9.01
N ALA A 294 -15.76 0.55 9.47
CA ALA A 294 -14.58 -0.12 10.01
C ALA A 294 -14.95 -1.01 11.22
N GLN A 295 -14.44 -2.24 11.22
CA GLN A 295 -14.76 -3.24 12.25
C GLN A 295 -13.83 -3.18 13.45
N THR A 296 -12.60 -2.68 13.25
CA THR A 296 -11.58 -2.63 14.29
C THR A 296 -11.02 -1.22 14.45
N SER A 297 -10.40 -0.95 15.59
CA SER A 297 -9.66 0.30 15.73
C SER A 297 -8.41 0.29 14.84
N SER A 298 -8.08 1.46 14.30
CA SER A 298 -6.79 1.69 13.63
C SER A 298 -5.77 2.29 14.60
N LEU A 299 -4.51 2.33 14.18
CA LEU A 299 -3.44 3.02 14.89
C LEU A 299 -2.62 3.82 13.90
N TRP A 300 -2.38 5.10 14.18
CA TRP A 300 -1.49 5.95 13.39
C TRP A 300 -0.41 6.56 14.28
N ARG A 301 0.87 6.31 13.93
CA ARG A 301 1.98 6.88 14.69
C ARG A 301 2.05 8.39 14.48
N ALA A 302 2.29 9.13 15.57
CA ALA A 302 2.33 10.58 15.59
C ALA A 302 3.69 11.09 16.08
N ASP A 303 4.03 12.34 15.72
CA ASP A 303 5.21 13.03 16.21
C ASP A 303 5.01 13.58 17.65
N SER A 304 6.00 14.30 18.18
CA SER A 304 5.97 14.88 19.52
C SER A 304 4.84 15.89 19.72
N THR A 305 4.32 16.49 18.64
CA THR A 305 3.19 17.43 18.67
C THR A 305 1.82 16.75 18.58
N GLY A 306 1.80 15.41 18.42
CA GLY A 306 0.58 14.62 18.18
C GLY A 306 0.09 14.68 16.74
N LEU A 307 0.87 15.23 15.79
CA LEU A 307 0.57 15.16 14.36
C LEU A 307 0.93 13.78 13.84
N GLU A 308 0.03 13.15 13.11
CA GLU A 308 0.26 11.87 12.46
C GLU A 308 1.37 11.97 11.40
N ARG A 309 2.23 10.94 11.35
CA ARG A 309 3.20 10.75 10.28
C ARG A 309 2.45 10.30 9.02
N ALA A 310 1.83 11.28 8.36
CA ALA A 310 0.82 11.09 7.33
C ALA A 310 1.36 10.41 6.06
N GLY A 311 2.66 10.55 5.78
CA GLY A 311 3.33 9.87 4.68
C GLY A 311 3.39 8.34 4.82
N GLY A 312 3.01 7.77 5.99
CA GLY A 312 3.02 6.34 6.29
C GLY A 312 2.51 6.06 7.70
N ASN A 313 2.92 4.89 8.26
CA ASN A 313 2.74 4.58 9.69
C ASN A 313 1.28 4.44 10.18
N PHE A 314 0.34 4.28 9.27
CA PHE A 314 -1.04 3.89 9.57
C PHE A 314 -1.14 2.36 9.62
N ASN A 315 -1.94 1.83 10.54
CA ASN A 315 -2.09 0.41 10.79
C ASN A 315 -3.58 0.06 10.93
N ALA A 316 -4.01 -0.92 10.14
CA ALA A 316 -5.38 -1.44 10.17
C ALA A 316 -5.40 -2.94 9.83
N THR A 317 -6.51 -3.62 10.09
CA THR A 317 -6.69 -5.01 9.66
C THR A 317 -6.81 -5.10 8.13
N ALA A 318 -6.46 -6.25 7.57
CA ALA A 318 -6.60 -6.48 6.13
C ALA A 318 -8.07 -6.30 5.67
N ARG A 319 -9.03 -6.69 6.49
CA ARG A 319 -10.45 -6.50 6.19
C ARG A 319 -10.88 -5.03 6.25
N ASP A 320 -10.30 -4.20 7.13
CA ASP A 320 -10.60 -2.76 7.15
C ASP A 320 -9.94 -2.03 5.99
N TYR A 321 -8.75 -2.47 5.52
CA TYR A 321 -8.20 -2.03 4.24
C TYR A 321 -9.11 -2.41 3.06
N ALA A 322 -9.75 -3.58 3.10
CA ALA A 322 -10.72 -3.97 2.06
C ALA A 322 -11.98 -3.09 2.10
N ARG A 323 -12.49 -2.71 3.29
CA ARG A 323 -13.60 -1.76 3.42
C ARG A 323 -13.25 -0.38 2.86
N LEU A 324 -12.04 0.11 3.14
CA LEU A 324 -11.53 1.33 2.50
C LEU A 324 -11.49 1.19 0.98
N GLY A 325 -10.95 0.08 0.48
CA GLY A 325 -10.91 -0.19 -0.96
C GLY A 325 -12.30 -0.23 -1.60
N LEU A 326 -13.29 -0.82 -0.92
CA LEU A 326 -14.68 -0.85 -1.37
C LEU A 326 -15.30 0.56 -1.39
N LEU A 327 -15.10 1.36 -0.34
CA LEU A 327 -15.54 2.75 -0.33
C LEU A 327 -15.02 3.51 -1.56
N LEU A 328 -13.74 3.32 -1.89
CA LEU A 328 -13.12 3.93 -3.07
C LEU A 328 -13.66 3.32 -4.39
N ALA A 329 -13.97 2.03 -4.42
CA ALA A 329 -14.56 1.36 -5.59
C ALA A 329 -16.01 1.77 -5.87
N TYR A 330 -16.72 2.23 -4.85
CA TYR A 330 -18.07 2.77 -4.94
C TYR A 330 -18.11 4.31 -4.93
N ASP A 331 -17.03 4.94 -5.38
CA ASP A 331 -16.92 6.39 -5.56
C ASP A 331 -17.26 7.20 -4.31
N GLY A 332 -16.80 6.71 -3.16
CA GLY A 332 -16.96 7.38 -1.88
C GLY A 332 -18.28 7.08 -1.16
N GLN A 333 -19.06 6.15 -1.67
CA GLN A 333 -20.30 5.71 -1.04
C GLN A 333 -20.14 4.32 -0.37
N ARG A 334 -20.84 4.10 0.71
CA ARG A 334 -20.92 2.81 1.38
C ARG A 334 -22.08 1.98 0.78
N PRO A 335 -21.81 0.85 0.09
CA PRO A 335 -22.83 0.17 -0.70
C PRO A 335 -24.00 -0.42 0.10
N ASP A 336 -23.76 -0.83 1.35
CA ASP A 336 -24.78 -1.37 2.25
C ASP A 336 -25.54 -0.29 3.05
N ARG A 337 -25.10 0.99 2.96
CA ARG A 337 -25.70 2.15 3.64
C ARG A 337 -25.76 3.37 2.71
N PRO A 338 -26.54 3.30 1.62
CA PRO A 338 -26.68 4.42 0.69
C PRO A 338 -27.30 5.68 1.33
N ASP A 339 -28.01 5.52 2.45
CA ASP A 339 -28.57 6.59 3.27
C ASP A 339 -27.51 7.56 3.83
N LEU A 340 -26.26 7.11 3.99
CA LEU A 340 -25.14 7.96 4.44
C LEU A 340 -24.67 8.95 3.33
N GLY A 341 -25.09 8.75 2.08
CA GLY A 341 -24.62 9.54 0.95
C GLY A 341 -23.13 9.40 0.69
N GLU A 342 -22.53 10.47 0.16
CA GLU A 342 -21.08 10.50 -0.15
C GLU A 342 -20.26 10.74 1.12
N ILE A 343 -19.58 9.73 1.60
CA ILE A 343 -18.58 9.82 2.67
C ILE A 343 -17.34 10.57 2.16
N ILE A 344 -16.90 10.24 0.94
CA ILE A 344 -15.89 10.99 0.21
C ILE A 344 -16.61 11.63 -0.99
N PRO A 345 -16.41 12.94 -1.27
CA PRO A 345 -17.04 13.56 -2.44
C PRO A 345 -16.66 12.85 -3.74
N ALA A 346 -17.63 12.32 -4.47
CA ALA A 346 -17.38 11.52 -5.67
C ALA A 346 -16.59 12.29 -6.74
N ALA A 347 -16.93 13.55 -6.98
CA ALA A 347 -16.21 14.38 -7.95
C ALA A 347 -14.72 14.54 -7.60
N TYR A 348 -14.41 14.78 -6.31
CA TYR A 348 -13.03 14.86 -5.85
C TYR A 348 -12.30 13.50 -5.96
N LEU A 349 -12.98 12.41 -5.58
CA LEU A 349 -12.38 11.07 -5.65
C LEU A 349 -12.09 10.66 -7.11
N ILE A 350 -12.99 10.98 -8.03
CA ILE A 350 -12.77 10.73 -9.46
C ILE A 350 -11.58 11.57 -9.95
N GLU A 351 -11.52 12.87 -9.62
CA GLU A 351 -10.36 13.70 -9.94
C GLU A 351 -9.08 13.11 -9.36
N ALA A 352 -9.09 12.69 -8.10
CA ALA A 352 -7.92 12.14 -7.41
C ALA A 352 -7.38 10.84 -8.04
N THR A 353 -8.21 10.05 -8.73
CA THR A 353 -7.92 8.68 -9.15
C THR A 353 -7.99 8.42 -10.66
N ASP A 354 -8.40 9.41 -11.45
CA ASP A 354 -8.43 9.31 -12.92
C ASP A 354 -7.25 10.07 -13.52
N SER A 355 -6.35 9.34 -14.19
CA SER A 355 -5.19 9.95 -14.86
C SER A 355 -5.55 10.98 -15.92
N LYS A 356 -6.77 10.92 -16.48
CA LYS A 356 -7.27 11.86 -17.48
C LYS A 356 -7.62 13.23 -16.89
N GLN A 357 -7.76 13.34 -15.57
CA GLN A 357 -8.04 14.57 -14.84
C GLN A 357 -6.76 15.35 -14.46
N HIS A 358 -5.58 14.81 -14.80
CA HIS A 358 -4.30 15.40 -14.45
C HIS A 358 -3.52 15.87 -15.69
N PRO A 359 -2.61 16.85 -15.55
CA PRO A 359 -1.72 17.24 -16.63
C PRO A 359 -0.90 16.08 -17.16
N PRO A 360 -0.47 16.11 -18.44
CA PRO A 360 0.24 14.99 -19.08
C PRO A 360 1.49 14.51 -18.34
N ALA A 361 2.17 15.36 -17.58
CA ALA A 361 3.34 14.97 -16.78
C ALA A 361 3.03 13.92 -15.70
N PHE A 362 1.78 13.82 -15.27
CA PHE A 362 1.31 12.87 -14.24
C PHE A 362 0.69 11.60 -14.82
N ALA A 363 0.59 11.51 -16.15
CA ALA A 363 0.03 10.33 -16.82
C ALA A 363 0.91 9.08 -16.63
N PRO A 364 0.34 7.87 -16.74
CA PRO A 364 1.11 6.63 -16.87
C PRO A 364 2.19 6.73 -17.97
N TYR A 365 3.34 6.11 -17.73
CA TYR A 365 4.54 6.16 -18.58
C TYR A 365 5.20 7.56 -18.68
N LYS A 366 4.69 8.57 -17.94
CA LYS A 366 5.29 9.90 -17.81
C LYS A 366 5.74 10.16 -16.39
N ALA A 367 4.83 10.03 -15.41
CA ALA A 367 5.17 10.18 -14.00
C ALA A 367 6.17 9.09 -13.55
N THR A 368 5.92 7.85 -13.95
CA THR A 368 6.84 6.71 -13.73
C THR A 368 6.87 5.82 -14.99
N PRO A 369 7.79 4.83 -15.05
CA PRO A 369 7.83 3.88 -16.17
C PRO A 369 6.55 3.07 -16.39
N TYR A 370 5.62 3.03 -15.43
CA TYR A 370 4.36 2.29 -15.54
C TYR A 370 3.16 3.09 -15.04
N PHE A 371 3.17 3.50 -13.77
CA PHE A 371 2.05 4.22 -13.17
C PHE A 371 2.07 5.70 -13.50
N GLY A 372 0.88 6.30 -13.60
CA GLY A 372 0.67 7.72 -13.40
C GLY A 372 0.45 8.03 -11.92
N TYR A 373 0.20 9.31 -11.62
CA TYR A 373 -0.05 9.78 -10.26
C TYR A 373 -1.17 10.82 -10.23
N GLY A 374 -2.12 10.60 -9.30
CA GLY A 374 -3.21 11.52 -9.02
C GLY A 374 -3.01 12.26 -7.70
N TYR A 375 -4.07 12.41 -6.92
CA TYR A 375 -3.98 12.98 -5.57
C TYR A 375 -3.60 11.89 -4.57
N GLN A 376 -2.29 11.72 -4.33
CA GLN A 376 -1.71 10.70 -3.45
C GLN A 376 -2.16 9.28 -3.80
N THR A 377 -2.44 9.01 -5.08
CA THR A 377 -2.87 7.73 -5.63
C THR A 377 -2.10 7.39 -6.89
N TRP A 378 -1.82 6.11 -7.09
CA TRP A 378 -1.16 5.60 -8.28
C TRP A 378 -2.22 5.19 -9.31
N THR A 379 -2.17 5.75 -10.51
CA THR A 379 -3.13 5.46 -11.59
C THR A 379 -2.56 4.45 -12.58
N PHE A 380 -3.40 3.51 -13.04
CA PHE A 380 -2.98 2.52 -14.02
C PHE A 380 -3.06 3.06 -15.44
N PRO A 381 -2.22 2.52 -16.36
CA PRO A 381 -2.42 2.74 -17.79
C PRO A 381 -3.69 2.01 -18.27
N GLY A 382 -4.30 2.55 -19.33
CA GLY A 382 -5.49 1.97 -19.98
C GLY A 382 -6.68 2.92 -20.02
N GLN A 383 -7.78 2.44 -20.59
CA GLN A 383 -8.98 3.25 -20.80
C GLN A 383 -9.87 3.35 -19.54
N GLN A 384 -9.89 2.29 -18.75
CA GLN A 384 -10.70 2.22 -17.54
C GLN A 384 -9.98 2.89 -16.36
N ARG A 385 -10.73 3.63 -15.56
CA ARG A 385 -10.22 4.18 -14.30
C ARG A 385 -9.90 3.03 -13.34
N ARG A 386 -8.61 2.79 -13.13
CA ARG A 386 -8.06 1.87 -12.13
C ARG A 386 -6.94 2.56 -11.41
N PHE A 387 -6.83 2.31 -10.12
CA PHE A 387 -5.81 2.95 -9.31
C PHE A 387 -5.37 2.04 -8.16
N ALA A 388 -4.30 2.45 -7.51
CA ALA A 388 -3.78 1.73 -6.35
C ALA A 388 -3.26 2.69 -5.29
N LEU A 389 -3.39 2.26 -4.04
CA LEU A 389 -2.65 2.76 -2.91
C LEU A 389 -1.43 1.85 -2.78
N LEU A 390 -0.22 2.39 -2.89
CA LEU A 390 1.00 1.58 -2.82
C LEU A 390 1.86 2.01 -1.64
N GLY A 391 2.42 1.03 -0.96
CA GLY A 391 3.40 1.20 0.10
C GLY A 391 4.63 0.34 -0.13
N VAL A 392 5.78 0.81 0.32
CA VAL A 392 7.04 0.06 0.22
C VAL A 392 6.94 -1.30 0.90
N TYR A 393 7.82 -2.22 0.54
CA TYR A 393 7.85 -3.62 0.98
C TYR A 393 6.60 -4.42 0.61
N GLY A 394 5.84 -3.98 -0.39
CA GLY A 394 4.76 -4.75 -1.00
C GLY A 394 3.35 -4.48 -0.45
N GLN A 395 3.15 -3.39 0.31
CA GLN A 395 1.80 -3.00 0.72
C GLN A 395 1.03 -2.47 -0.48
N ALA A 396 -0.22 -2.89 -0.68
CA ALA A 396 -1.06 -2.35 -1.74
C ALA A 396 -2.56 -2.56 -1.48
N ILE A 397 -3.36 -1.60 -1.94
CA ILE A 397 -4.78 -1.77 -2.23
C ILE A 397 -4.98 -1.41 -3.69
N PHE A 398 -5.42 -2.37 -4.51
CA PHE A 398 -5.77 -2.17 -5.90
C PHE A 398 -7.28 -2.04 -6.04
N VAL A 399 -7.73 -1.11 -6.88
CA VAL A 399 -9.15 -0.78 -7.02
C VAL A 399 -9.54 -0.69 -8.49
N ASP A 400 -10.58 -1.42 -8.89
CA ASP A 400 -11.28 -1.29 -10.17
C ASP A 400 -12.73 -0.87 -9.89
N PRO A 401 -13.06 0.43 -9.97
CA PRO A 401 -14.40 0.92 -9.68
C PRO A 401 -15.47 0.40 -10.64
N ALA A 402 -15.12 0.21 -11.91
CA ALA A 402 -16.05 -0.31 -12.90
C ALA A 402 -16.54 -1.74 -12.58
N ARG A 403 -15.68 -2.52 -11.93
CA ARG A 403 -15.98 -3.90 -11.53
C ARG A 403 -16.31 -4.05 -10.05
N LYS A 404 -16.28 -2.98 -9.26
CA LYS A 404 -16.43 -3.05 -7.80
C LYS A 404 -15.47 -4.09 -7.20
N LEU A 405 -14.24 -4.10 -7.69
CA LEU A 405 -13.22 -5.10 -7.39
C LEU A 405 -12.07 -4.45 -6.62
N VAL A 406 -11.67 -5.10 -5.54
CA VAL A 406 -10.59 -4.67 -4.65
C VAL A 406 -9.64 -5.82 -4.38
N MET A 407 -8.33 -5.57 -4.41
CA MET A 407 -7.33 -6.51 -3.92
C MET A 407 -6.46 -5.83 -2.87
N VAL A 408 -6.44 -6.37 -1.66
CA VAL A 408 -5.54 -5.96 -0.58
C VAL A 408 -4.36 -6.93 -0.55
N HIS A 409 -3.15 -6.40 -0.60
CA HIS A 409 -1.90 -7.14 -0.60
C HIS A 409 -0.96 -6.54 0.43
N LEU A 410 -0.63 -7.31 1.47
CA LEU A 410 0.22 -6.88 2.58
C LEU A 410 1.40 -7.84 2.69
N ALA A 411 2.62 -7.34 2.63
CA ALA A 411 3.80 -8.17 2.47
C ALA A 411 5.01 -7.68 3.28
N ALA A 412 6.02 -8.55 3.39
CA ALA A 412 7.32 -8.28 4.01
C ALA A 412 8.46 -8.46 3.01
N ASN A 413 8.38 -7.77 1.85
CA ASN A 413 9.35 -7.91 0.76
C ASN A 413 10.78 -7.63 1.21
N ALA A 414 11.75 -8.23 0.53
CA ALA A 414 13.17 -8.01 0.81
C ALA A 414 13.60 -6.55 0.59
N THR A 415 13.06 -5.90 -0.44
CA THR A 415 13.39 -4.52 -0.79
C THR A 415 12.21 -3.57 -0.68
N ALA A 416 12.47 -2.28 -0.42
CA ALA A 416 11.46 -1.26 -0.30
C ALA A 416 10.75 -1.00 -1.65
N SER A 417 11.50 -0.93 -2.74
CA SER A 417 10.98 -0.59 -4.07
C SER A 417 10.49 -1.81 -4.83
N ALA A 418 9.25 -1.77 -5.32
CA ALA A 418 8.67 -2.79 -6.19
C ALA A 418 9.34 -2.85 -7.58
N GLY A 419 9.91 -1.76 -8.06
CA GLY A 419 10.61 -1.69 -9.36
C GLY A 419 11.93 -2.46 -9.41
N GLN A 420 12.48 -2.84 -8.25
CA GLN A 420 13.76 -3.55 -8.13
C GLN A 420 13.61 -5.06 -7.93
N THR A 421 12.38 -5.58 -7.89
CA THR A 421 12.12 -7.00 -7.60
C THR A 421 11.11 -7.61 -8.56
N SER A 422 11.22 -8.93 -8.75
CA SER A 422 10.21 -9.74 -9.46
C SER A 422 8.82 -9.62 -8.83
N MET A 423 8.73 -9.43 -7.49
CA MET A 423 7.48 -9.32 -6.78
C MET A 423 6.59 -8.16 -7.28
N GLY A 424 7.15 -6.98 -7.52
CA GLY A 424 6.35 -5.84 -8.00
C GLY A 424 5.68 -6.14 -9.35
N ARG A 425 6.41 -6.81 -10.25
CA ARG A 425 5.89 -7.27 -11.53
C ARG A 425 4.85 -8.38 -11.35
N GLU A 426 5.15 -9.41 -10.58
CA GLU A 426 4.23 -10.53 -10.34
C GLU A 426 2.94 -10.08 -9.65
N ARG A 427 3.02 -9.15 -8.69
CA ARG A 427 1.85 -8.54 -8.05
C ARG A 427 0.95 -7.80 -9.04
N THR A 428 1.54 -7.08 -9.98
CA THR A 428 0.79 -6.39 -11.05
C THR A 428 0.14 -7.41 -12.00
N LEU A 429 0.85 -8.48 -12.36
CA LEU A 429 0.30 -9.57 -13.19
C LEU A 429 -0.81 -10.33 -12.47
N LEU A 430 -0.69 -10.58 -11.17
CA LEU A 430 -1.77 -11.13 -10.35
C LEU A 430 -3.02 -10.23 -10.44
N TRP A 431 -2.86 -8.91 -10.22
CA TRP A 431 -3.98 -7.97 -10.34
C TRP A 431 -4.62 -8.00 -11.71
N GLN A 432 -3.82 -8.01 -12.78
CA GLN A 432 -4.33 -8.12 -14.15
C GLN A 432 -5.09 -9.45 -14.38
N GLY A 433 -4.60 -10.55 -13.82
CA GLY A 433 -5.28 -11.84 -13.86
C GLY A 433 -6.62 -11.85 -13.11
N VAL A 434 -6.65 -11.20 -11.93
CA VAL A 434 -7.88 -11.04 -11.14
C VAL A 434 -8.91 -10.18 -11.90
N VAL A 435 -8.49 -9.04 -12.46
CA VAL A 435 -9.35 -8.20 -13.30
C VAL A 435 -9.82 -8.96 -14.53
N GLY A 436 -8.91 -9.68 -15.21
CA GLY A 436 -9.17 -10.45 -16.42
C GLY A 436 -10.19 -11.57 -16.23
N HIS A 437 -10.33 -12.10 -15.01
CA HIS A 437 -11.39 -13.07 -14.67
C HIS A 437 -12.80 -12.47 -14.82
N TYR A 438 -12.96 -11.16 -14.57
CA TYR A 438 -14.23 -10.45 -14.65
C TYR A 438 -14.42 -9.63 -15.94
N GLY A 439 -13.56 -9.80 -16.93
CA GLY A 439 -13.62 -9.12 -18.21
C GLY A 439 -12.27 -8.55 -18.67
N PRO A 440 -12.17 -8.02 -19.89
CA PRO A 440 -10.90 -7.56 -20.46
C PRO A 440 -10.29 -6.41 -19.65
N TRP A 441 -8.96 -6.37 -19.67
CA TRP A 441 -8.17 -5.32 -19.03
C TRP A 441 -8.44 -3.93 -19.63
#